data_5235a2a243f53a15550ee59348638109
#
_entry.id   5235a2a243f53a15550ee59348638109
#
_cell.length_a   1.000
_cell.length_b   1.000
_cell.length_c   1.000
_cell.angle_alpha   90.00
_cell.angle_beta   90.00
_cell.angle_gamma   90.00
#
_symmetry.space_group_name_H-M   'P 1'
#
loop_
_entity.id
_entity.type
_entity.pdbx_description
1 polymer ?
#
loop_
_entity_poly.entity_id
_entity_poly.type
_entity_poly.pdbx_seq_one_letter_code
_entity_poly.pdbx_strand_id
1 'polypeptide(L)'
;MECQGRDLRIFSANSNPNLAKDIAKELGCELGKSEVKRFSDGEISVSIHESVRGADCFIVQSTCDPVNDNLMELLLMIDAVKRASAARITAVLPYFGYARQDRKAKPRDPISAKLVADLITTAGANRILTMELHTLQIQGFFDIPVDHIIAAPIFASFIKEIDGFNPEEFTVLAPDLGSISRARQFATRLGCPLALIDKRRPKANVSQVMNIIGDVKGKKIILVDDIMDTAGTICNAADAVVEKGGAKEVYAYVAHAVLSGKAKENLKNSCIKKLIALNTIDIPEEKMLDKFTVLNVAPILSEAIKRVNSDRPISTMILE
;
A
#
# COMPACT_ATOMS: atom_id res chain seq x y z
N MET A 1 23.11 -19.84 -17.11
CA MET A 1 21.85 -20.15 -17.78
C MET A 1 20.96 -18.95 -17.57
N GLU A 2 20.82 -18.07 -18.54
CA GLU A 2 19.80 -17.03 -18.52
C GLU A 2 18.46 -17.73 -18.74
N CYS A 3 17.64 -17.83 -17.72
CA CYS A 3 16.24 -18.24 -17.89
C CYS A 3 15.58 -17.13 -18.70
N GLN A 4 15.32 -17.34 -19.99
CA GLN A 4 14.41 -16.51 -20.75
C GLN A 4 13.04 -16.63 -20.09
N GLY A 5 12.55 -15.54 -19.49
CA GLY A 5 11.19 -15.47 -18.96
C GLY A 5 10.16 -15.73 -20.06
N ARG A 6 8.92 -16.04 -19.66
CA ARG A 6 7.80 -16.11 -20.61
C ARG A 6 7.54 -14.74 -21.24
N ASP A 7 6.81 -14.73 -22.36
CA ASP A 7 6.35 -13.47 -22.98
C ASP A 7 5.58 -12.64 -21.95
N LEU A 8 6.17 -11.52 -21.56
CA LEU A 8 5.65 -10.65 -20.49
C LEU A 8 4.61 -9.69 -21.05
N ARG A 9 3.44 -9.61 -20.42
CA ARG A 9 2.38 -8.66 -20.74
C ARG A 9 1.92 -7.93 -19.49
N ILE A 10 1.91 -6.60 -19.54
CA ILE A 10 1.45 -5.74 -18.44
C ILE A 10 0.15 -5.08 -18.86
N PHE A 11 -0.91 -5.29 -18.10
CA PHE A 11 -2.20 -4.64 -18.31
C PHE A 11 -2.51 -3.70 -17.15
N SER A 12 -3.23 -2.63 -17.44
CA SER A 12 -3.77 -1.70 -16.45
C SER A 12 -5.29 -1.70 -16.50
N ALA A 13 -5.95 -1.75 -15.34
CA ALA A 13 -7.31 -1.26 -15.24
C ALA A 13 -7.30 0.24 -14.83
N ASN A 14 -8.42 0.78 -14.33
CA ASN A 14 -8.60 2.22 -14.22
C ASN A 14 -8.08 2.88 -12.94
N SER A 15 -7.74 2.11 -11.89
CA SER A 15 -7.46 2.71 -10.57
C SER A 15 -6.15 3.51 -10.49
N ASN A 16 -5.12 3.11 -11.25
CA ASN A 16 -3.82 3.78 -11.24
C ASN A 16 -3.06 3.55 -12.55
N PRO A 17 -3.54 4.08 -13.68
CA PRO A 17 -2.92 3.88 -14.99
C PRO A 17 -1.54 4.54 -15.08
N ASN A 18 -1.26 5.57 -14.30
CA ASN A 18 0.05 6.23 -14.28
C ASN A 18 1.11 5.30 -13.70
N LEU A 19 0.84 4.64 -12.57
CA LEU A 19 1.76 3.66 -12.00
C LEU A 19 1.99 2.48 -12.96
N ALA A 20 0.94 1.99 -13.63
CA ALA A 20 1.10 0.91 -14.60
C ALA A 20 1.98 1.31 -15.79
N LYS A 21 1.86 2.55 -16.30
CA LYS A 21 2.75 3.10 -17.34
C LYS A 21 4.20 3.19 -16.87
N ASP A 22 4.41 3.67 -15.63
CA ASP A 22 5.75 3.76 -15.05
C ASP A 22 6.37 2.37 -14.89
N ILE A 23 5.60 1.37 -14.43
CA ILE A 23 6.05 -0.03 -14.36
C ILE A 23 6.46 -0.54 -15.75
N ALA A 24 5.62 -0.35 -16.78
CA ALA A 24 5.93 -0.78 -18.12
C ALA A 24 7.21 -0.11 -18.66
N LYS A 25 7.38 1.19 -18.40
CA LYS A 25 8.59 1.95 -18.76
C LYS A 25 9.85 1.38 -18.08
N GLU A 26 9.79 1.08 -16.79
CA GLU A 26 10.90 0.47 -16.03
C GLU A 26 11.24 -0.95 -16.54
N LEU A 27 10.23 -1.66 -17.05
CA LEU A 27 10.41 -2.98 -17.67
C LEU A 27 10.92 -2.90 -19.12
N GLY A 28 10.94 -1.71 -19.73
CA GLY A 28 11.32 -1.53 -21.13
C GLY A 28 10.30 -2.09 -22.12
N CYS A 29 9.01 -2.13 -21.74
CA CYS A 29 7.91 -2.60 -22.58
C CYS A 29 6.78 -1.59 -22.65
N GLU A 30 5.80 -1.83 -23.53
CA GLU A 30 4.55 -1.08 -23.57
C GLU A 30 3.46 -1.78 -22.74
N LEU A 31 2.46 -1.00 -22.30
CA LEU A 31 1.24 -1.59 -21.75
C LEU A 31 0.51 -2.39 -22.79
N GLY A 32 -0.04 -3.53 -22.38
CA GLY A 32 -0.92 -4.35 -23.19
C GLY A 32 -2.17 -3.58 -23.61
N LYS A 33 -2.62 -3.84 -24.81
CA LYS A 33 -3.78 -3.16 -25.41
C LYS A 33 -5.06 -3.71 -24.80
N SER A 34 -5.64 -2.97 -23.87
CA SER A 34 -6.91 -3.30 -23.24
C SER A 34 -7.77 -2.06 -23.05
N GLU A 35 -9.05 -2.27 -22.85
CA GLU A 35 -10.00 -1.21 -22.59
C GLU A 35 -10.96 -1.66 -21.48
N VAL A 36 -11.17 -0.78 -20.49
CA VAL A 36 -12.12 -0.96 -19.41
C VAL A 36 -13.10 0.21 -19.44
N LYS A 37 -14.35 -0.08 -19.73
CA LYS A 37 -15.44 0.90 -19.88
C LYS A 37 -16.64 0.51 -19.00
N ARG A 38 -17.64 1.37 -19.03
CA ARG A 38 -18.96 1.10 -18.43
C ARG A 38 -20.04 1.15 -19.50
N PHE A 39 -20.97 0.22 -19.38
CA PHE A 39 -22.26 0.34 -20.08
C PHE A 39 -23.13 1.42 -19.43
N SER A 40 -24.20 1.81 -20.12
CA SER A 40 -25.09 2.89 -19.65
C SER A 40 -25.83 2.55 -18.34
N ASP A 41 -25.97 1.27 -18.02
CA ASP A 41 -26.57 0.77 -16.78
C ASP A 41 -25.55 0.64 -15.63
N GLY A 42 -24.27 0.92 -15.91
CA GLY A 42 -23.17 0.89 -14.93
C GLY A 42 -22.36 -0.41 -14.89
N GLU A 43 -22.74 -1.44 -15.64
CA GLU A 43 -21.94 -2.66 -15.75
C GLU A 43 -20.58 -2.37 -16.38
N ILE A 44 -19.54 -3.09 -15.91
CA ILE A 44 -18.17 -2.92 -16.41
C ILE A 44 -17.96 -3.81 -17.63
N SER A 45 -17.39 -3.24 -18.68
CA SER A 45 -16.96 -3.93 -19.89
C SER A 45 -15.45 -3.94 -20.00
N VAL A 46 -14.87 -5.12 -20.22
CA VAL A 46 -13.42 -5.30 -20.43
C VAL A 46 -13.18 -5.90 -21.80
N SER A 47 -12.22 -5.33 -22.54
CA SER A 47 -11.77 -5.87 -23.83
C SER A 47 -10.25 -5.94 -23.87
N ILE A 48 -9.71 -7.09 -24.31
CA ILE A 48 -8.29 -7.29 -24.58
C ILE A 48 -8.09 -7.26 -26.10
N HIS A 49 -7.25 -6.35 -26.58
CA HIS A 49 -7.09 -6.07 -28.01
C HIS A 49 -5.81 -6.66 -28.62
N GLU A 50 -5.19 -7.62 -27.91
CA GLU A 50 -4.03 -8.35 -28.43
C GLU A 50 -4.05 -9.80 -27.96
N SER A 51 -3.23 -10.64 -28.59
CA SER A 51 -3.11 -12.04 -28.16
C SER A 51 -2.29 -12.14 -26.87
N VAL A 52 -2.86 -12.84 -25.88
CA VAL A 52 -2.17 -13.15 -24.62
C VAL A 52 -1.92 -14.66 -24.48
N ARG A 53 -2.13 -15.42 -25.55
CA ARG A 53 -1.98 -16.88 -25.53
C ARG A 53 -0.57 -17.29 -25.14
N GLY A 54 -0.46 -18.05 -24.05
CA GLY A 54 0.82 -18.53 -23.53
C GLY A 54 1.68 -17.48 -22.81
N ALA A 55 1.22 -16.22 -22.73
CA ALA A 55 1.93 -15.15 -22.07
C ALA A 55 1.83 -15.22 -20.53
N ASP A 56 2.78 -14.57 -19.86
CA ASP A 56 2.77 -14.26 -18.44
C ASP A 56 2.18 -12.86 -18.24
N CYS A 57 0.95 -12.80 -17.79
CA CYS A 57 0.17 -11.58 -17.73
C CYS A 57 0.15 -11.00 -16.32
N PHE A 58 0.50 -9.74 -16.18
CA PHE A 58 0.46 -8.98 -14.94
C PHE A 58 -0.62 -7.90 -15.06
N ILE A 59 -1.60 -7.92 -14.19
CA ILE A 59 -2.73 -6.98 -14.18
C ILE A 59 -2.53 -6.03 -13.01
N VAL A 60 -2.23 -4.77 -13.30
CA VAL A 60 -1.98 -3.72 -12.29
C VAL A 60 -3.29 -3.03 -11.96
N GLN A 61 -3.77 -3.19 -10.71
CA GLN A 61 -5.00 -2.57 -10.23
C GLN A 61 -4.98 -2.43 -8.71
N SER A 62 -5.05 -1.22 -8.19
CA SER A 62 -5.31 -0.97 -6.78
C SER A 62 -6.82 -1.05 -6.51
N THR A 63 -7.23 -1.80 -5.48
CA THR A 63 -8.65 -1.91 -5.12
C THR A 63 -9.05 -0.82 -4.11
N CYS A 64 -8.68 0.43 -4.44
CA CYS A 64 -9.05 1.67 -3.72
C CYS A 64 -10.39 2.22 -4.19
N ASP A 65 -10.78 3.41 -3.70
CA ASP A 65 -12.01 4.10 -4.12
C ASP A 65 -11.99 4.42 -5.63
N PRO A 66 -13.08 4.12 -6.36
CA PRO A 66 -14.32 3.41 -5.96
C PRO A 66 -14.07 1.88 -5.80
N VAL A 67 -14.05 1.44 -4.54
CA VAL A 67 -13.51 0.12 -4.14
C VAL A 67 -14.17 -1.06 -4.85
N ASN A 68 -15.51 -1.06 -4.92
CA ASN A 68 -16.26 -2.17 -5.53
C ASN A 68 -16.08 -2.23 -7.04
N ASP A 69 -16.00 -1.07 -7.67
CA ASP A 69 -15.79 -0.96 -9.12
C ASP A 69 -14.39 -1.44 -9.50
N ASN A 70 -13.37 -0.95 -8.80
CA ASN A 70 -11.99 -1.34 -9.03
C ASN A 70 -11.74 -2.84 -8.76
N LEU A 71 -12.44 -3.41 -7.77
CA LEU A 71 -12.42 -4.85 -7.55
C LEU A 71 -13.08 -5.60 -8.71
N MET A 72 -14.25 -5.15 -9.18
CA MET A 72 -14.95 -5.81 -10.29
C MET A 72 -14.16 -5.69 -11.61
N GLU A 73 -13.54 -4.53 -11.89
CA GLU A 73 -12.64 -4.37 -13.03
C GLU A 73 -11.52 -5.40 -13.01
N LEU A 74 -10.88 -5.59 -11.84
CA LEU A 74 -9.82 -6.58 -11.66
C LEU A 74 -10.32 -8.00 -11.97
N LEU A 75 -11.47 -8.40 -11.39
CA LEU A 75 -12.02 -9.75 -11.57
C LEU A 75 -12.35 -10.03 -13.04
N LEU A 76 -12.99 -9.09 -13.72
CA LEU A 76 -13.34 -9.21 -15.14
C LEU A 76 -12.09 -9.23 -16.03
N MET A 77 -11.06 -8.45 -15.73
CA MET A 77 -9.81 -8.46 -16.48
C MET A 77 -9.06 -9.80 -16.31
N ILE A 78 -9.03 -10.36 -15.09
CA ILE A 78 -8.48 -11.69 -14.85
C ILE A 78 -9.24 -12.77 -15.66
N ASP A 79 -10.57 -12.74 -15.66
CA ASP A 79 -11.39 -13.71 -16.42
C ASP A 79 -11.16 -13.56 -17.93
N ALA A 80 -11.10 -12.32 -18.45
CA ALA A 80 -10.86 -12.07 -19.87
C ALA A 80 -9.50 -12.64 -20.33
N VAL A 81 -8.44 -12.35 -19.59
CA VAL A 81 -7.08 -12.84 -19.88
C VAL A 81 -6.99 -14.36 -19.75
N LYS A 82 -7.65 -14.96 -18.74
CA LYS A 82 -7.76 -16.42 -18.56
C LYS A 82 -8.44 -17.08 -19.76
N ARG A 83 -9.59 -16.54 -20.20
CA ARG A 83 -10.33 -17.06 -21.36
C ARG A 83 -9.56 -16.89 -22.68
N ALA A 84 -8.68 -15.88 -22.76
CA ALA A 84 -7.77 -15.68 -23.88
C ALA A 84 -6.52 -16.59 -23.83
N SER A 85 -6.47 -17.54 -22.88
CA SER A 85 -5.42 -18.57 -22.75
C SER A 85 -4.04 -18.04 -22.34
N ALA A 86 -3.97 -17.05 -21.46
CA ALA A 86 -2.73 -16.71 -20.78
C ALA A 86 -2.17 -17.95 -20.05
N ALA A 87 -0.86 -18.10 -20.00
CA ALA A 87 -0.21 -19.21 -19.31
C ALA A 87 -0.13 -18.99 -17.78
N ARG A 88 0.04 -17.74 -17.35
CA ARG A 88 0.06 -17.34 -15.94
C ARG A 88 -0.56 -15.95 -15.80
N ILE A 89 -1.28 -15.73 -14.72
CA ILE A 89 -1.93 -14.45 -14.42
C ILE A 89 -1.52 -14.03 -13.01
N THR A 90 -0.81 -12.92 -12.90
CA THR A 90 -0.44 -12.30 -11.63
C THR A 90 -1.26 -11.02 -11.42
N ALA A 91 -2.07 -10.98 -10.36
CA ALA A 91 -2.72 -9.74 -9.95
C ALA A 91 -1.71 -8.89 -9.16
N VAL A 92 -1.34 -7.73 -9.72
CA VAL A 92 -0.48 -6.74 -9.08
C VAL A 92 -1.37 -5.74 -8.38
N LEU A 93 -1.42 -5.83 -7.06
CA LEU A 93 -2.29 -5.05 -6.19
C LEU A 93 -1.45 -4.11 -5.33
N PRO A 94 -1.03 -2.92 -5.84
CA PRO A 94 -0.26 -1.98 -5.03
C PRO A 94 -0.97 -1.61 -3.73
N TYR A 95 -2.32 -1.53 -3.77
CA TYR A 95 -3.19 -1.43 -2.61
C TYR A 95 -4.27 -2.52 -2.64
N PHE A 96 -4.35 -3.31 -1.56
CA PHE A 96 -5.39 -4.33 -1.37
C PHE A 96 -6.51 -3.78 -0.48
N GLY A 97 -7.65 -3.49 -1.08
CA GLY A 97 -8.85 -3.03 -0.38
C GLY A 97 -9.46 -4.13 0.50
N TYR A 98 -10.34 -3.74 1.42
CA TYR A 98 -10.94 -4.61 2.44
C TYR A 98 -9.95 -5.23 3.44
N ALA A 99 -8.65 -4.95 3.34
CA ALA A 99 -7.60 -5.49 4.21
C ALA A 99 -7.84 -5.22 5.70
N ARG A 100 -8.54 -4.14 6.06
CA ARG A 100 -8.88 -3.78 7.45
C ARG A 100 -9.95 -4.70 8.08
N GLN A 101 -10.59 -5.55 7.28
CA GLN A 101 -11.59 -6.53 7.72
C GLN A 101 -11.00 -7.95 7.65
N ASP A 102 -9.83 -8.12 8.28
CA ASP A 102 -9.06 -9.38 8.33
C ASP A 102 -9.51 -10.33 9.44
N ARG A 103 -10.38 -9.86 10.33
CA ARG A 103 -10.94 -10.62 11.46
C ARG A 103 -12.31 -10.08 11.85
N LYS A 104 -13.06 -10.87 12.59
CA LYS A 104 -14.31 -10.41 13.20
C LYS A 104 -14.01 -9.47 14.37
N ALA A 105 -14.32 -8.20 14.21
CA ALA A 105 -14.22 -7.21 15.29
C ALA A 105 -15.39 -7.36 16.30
N LYS A 106 -16.55 -7.81 15.81
CA LYS A 106 -17.76 -8.08 16.61
C LYS A 106 -18.36 -9.44 16.21
N PRO A 107 -19.19 -10.05 17.06
CA PRO A 107 -19.96 -11.23 16.68
C PRO A 107 -20.73 -10.99 15.38
N ARG A 108 -20.69 -11.98 14.46
CA ARG A 108 -21.39 -11.97 13.15
C ARG A 108 -20.82 -11.04 12.09
N ASP A 109 -19.71 -10.35 12.36
CA ASP A 109 -19.02 -9.59 11.33
C ASP A 109 -18.47 -10.54 10.23
N PRO A 110 -18.37 -10.09 8.97
CA PRO A 110 -17.66 -10.79 7.93
C PRO A 110 -16.15 -10.72 8.13
N ILE A 111 -15.41 -11.56 7.40
CA ILE A 111 -13.97 -11.42 7.16
C ILE A 111 -13.83 -11.08 5.67
N SER A 112 -14.04 -9.80 5.33
CA SER A 112 -14.13 -9.36 3.94
C SER A 112 -12.82 -9.51 3.19
N ALA A 113 -11.67 -9.41 3.86
CA ALA A 113 -10.36 -9.66 3.26
C ALA A 113 -10.25 -11.10 2.72
N LYS A 114 -10.79 -12.10 3.44
CA LYS A 114 -10.83 -13.49 2.95
C LYS A 114 -11.76 -13.64 1.76
N LEU A 115 -12.97 -13.06 1.83
CA LEU A 115 -13.92 -13.10 0.70
C LEU A 115 -13.31 -12.52 -0.58
N VAL A 116 -12.63 -11.38 -0.49
CA VAL A 116 -11.98 -10.73 -1.65
C VAL A 116 -10.84 -11.59 -2.19
N ALA A 117 -10.04 -12.20 -1.30
CA ALA A 117 -8.99 -13.14 -1.70
C ALA A 117 -9.55 -14.35 -2.48
N ASP A 118 -10.68 -14.91 -2.02
CA ASP A 118 -11.36 -16.02 -2.70
C ASP A 118 -11.92 -15.62 -4.06
N LEU A 119 -12.51 -14.43 -4.18
CA LEU A 119 -13.01 -13.92 -5.45
C LEU A 119 -11.89 -13.76 -6.50
N ILE A 120 -10.74 -13.20 -6.11
CA ILE A 120 -9.59 -13.02 -7.01
C ILE A 120 -9.04 -14.39 -7.44
N THR A 121 -8.92 -15.33 -6.51
CA THR A 121 -8.46 -16.69 -6.80
C THR A 121 -9.45 -17.42 -7.73
N THR A 122 -10.75 -17.32 -7.48
CA THR A 122 -11.81 -17.93 -8.28
C THR A 122 -11.86 -17.34 -9.70
N ALA A 123 -11.66 -16.04 -9.86
CA ALA A 123 -11.58 -15.38 -11.16
C ALA A 123 -10.47 -16.00 -12.02
N GLY A 124 -9.38 -16.46 -11.41
CA GLY A 124 -8.33 -17.21 -12.09
C GLY A 124 -6.92 -16.65 -11.98
N ALA A 125 -6.67 -15.76 -11.01
CA ALA A 125 -5.31 -15.38 -10.69
C ALA A 125 -4.49 -16.60 -10.22
N ASN A 126 -3.24 -16.70 -10.66
CA ASN A 126 -2.30 -17.73 -10.26
C ASN A 126 -1.35 -17.26 -9.16
N ARG A 127 -1.24 -15.95 -8.97
CA ARG A 127 -0.32 -15.30 -8.02
C ARG A 127 -0.81 -13.89 -7.69
N ILE A 128 -0.49 -13.44 -6.50
CA ILE A 128 -0.67 -12.04 -6.07
C ILE A 128 0.71 -11.41 -5.86
N LEU A 129 0.89 -10.19 -6.36
CA LEU A 129 1.98 -9.30 -6.00
C LEU A 129 1.36 -8.06 -5.35
N THR A 130 1.69 -7.80 -4.08
CA THR A 130 1.07 -6.70 -3.33
C THR A 130 2.07 -5.97 -2.44
N MET A 131 1.70 -4.77 -1.99
CA MET A 131 2.53 -3.97 -1.09
C MET A 131 1.82 -3.70 0.23
N GLU A 132 2.59 -3.67 1.31
CA GLU A 132 2.23 -3.22 2.65
C GLU A 132 0.82 -3.63 3.09
N LEU A 133 0.57 -4.92 3.20
CA LEU A 133 -0.70 -5.44 3.69
C LEU A 133 -0.98 -4.94 5.12
N HIS A 134 -2.23 -4.63 5.42
CA HIS A 134 -2.66 -4.17 6.74
C HIS A 134 -2.18 -5.10 7.86
N THR A 135 -2.27 -6.40 7.62
CA THR A 135 -1.72 -7.43 8.50
C THR A 135 -1.09 -8.55 7.68
N LEU A 136 0.01 -9.12 8.16
CA LEU A 136 0.77 -10.14 7.42
C LEU A 136 -0.01 -11.44 7.20
N GLN A 137 -0.93 -11.79 8.11
CA GLN A 137 -1.75 -13.01 8.00
C GLN A 137 -2.68 -13.02 6.80
N ILE A 138 -2.97 -11.86 6.16
CA ILE A 138 -3.76 -11.79 4.93
C ILE A 138 -3.13 -12.62 3.80
N GLN A 139 -1.80 -12.79 3.79
CA GLN A 139 -1.13 -13.69 2.86
C GLN A 139 -1.68 -15.12 2.92
N GLY A 140 -2.05 -15.59 4.11
CA GLY A 140 -2.66 -16.91 4.31
C GLY A 140 -4.15 -17.00 3.96
N PHE A 141 -4.78 -15.90 3.51
CA PHE A 141 -6.16 -15.93 3.02
C PHE A 141 -6.27 -16.35 1.56
N PHE A 142 -5.17 -16.27 0.82
CA PHE A 142 -5.10 -16.72 -0.55
C PHE A 142 -4.65 -18.18 -0.62
N ASP A 143 -5.30 -18.96 -1.46
CA ASP A 143 -4.91 -20.34 -1.78
C ASP A 143 -3.90 -20.40 -2.94
N ILE A 144 -3.38 -19.24 -3.35
CA ILE A 144 -2.34 -19.03 -4.37
C ILE A 144 -1.17 -18.27 -3.77
N PRO A 145 0.04 -18.37 -4.36
CA PRO A 145 1.23 -17.65 -3.86
C PRO A 145 1.00 -16.13 -3.76
N VAL A 146 1.51 -15.54 -2.68
CA VAL A 146 1.49 -14.09 -2.44
C VAL A 146 2.91 -13.58 -2.26
N ASP A 147 3.33 -12.68 -3.12
CA ASP A 147 4.54 -11.91 -2.99
C ASP A 147 4.20 -10.56 -2.35
N HIS A 148 4.68 -10.37 -1.13
CA HIS A 148 4.39 -9.18 -0.34
C HIS A 148 5.61 -8.28 -0.22
N ILE A 149 5.54 -7.08 -0.77
CA ILE A 149 6.59 -6.05 -0.69
C ILE A 149 6.28 -5.14 0.50
N ILE A 150 7.25 -4.95 1.39
CA ILE A 150 7.13 -4.03 2.53
C ILE A 150 7.63 -2.64 2.15
N ALA A 151 6.99 -1.61 2.71
CA ALA A 151 7.31 -0.21 2.40
C ALA A 151 8.55 0.32 3.15
N ALA A 152 8.92 -0.30 4.27
CA ALA A 152 9.98 0.18 5.15
C ALA A 152 11.34 0.41 4.45
N PRO A 153 11.84 -0.44 3.53
CA PRO A 153 13.07 -0.17 2.80
C PRO A 153 13.01 1.09 1.95
N ILE A 154 11.89 1.30 1.23
CA ILE A 154 11.69 2.46 0.35
C ILE A 154 11.78 3.76 1.15
N PHE A 155 11.02 3.83 2.23
CA PHE A 155 11.02 4.99 3.10
C PHE A 155 12.37 5.20 3.81
N ALA A 156 13.01 4.10 4.26
CA ALA A 156 14.30 4.20 4.93
C ALA A 156 15.40 4.73 4.00
N SER A 157 15.42 4.29 2.74
CA SER A 157 16.34 4.84 1.72
C SER A 157 16.08 6.32 1.51
N PHE A 158 14.83 6.73 1.31
CA PHE A 158 14.47 8.14 1.14
C PHE A 158 14.86 9.00 2.35
N ILE A 159 14.67 8.52 3.58
CA ILE A 159 15.02 9.26 4.79
C ILE A 159 16.54 9.42 4.92
N LYS A 160 17.30 8.37 4.63
CA LYS A 160 18.78 8.41 4.69
C LYS A 160 19.42 9.34 3.67
N GLU A 161 18.74 9.61 2.57
CA GLU A 161 19.17 10.56 1.53
C GLU A 161 18.89 12.02 1.91
N ILE A 162 18.09 12.28 2.97
CA ILE A 162 17.86 13.65 3.45
C ILE A 162 19.17 14.19 4.02
N ASP A 163 19.62 15.33 3.50
CA ASP A 163 20.84 15.99 3.97
C ASP A 163 20.77 16.27 5.47
N GLY A 164 21.82 15.89 6.19
CA GLY A 164 21.92 16.04 7.64
C GLY A 164 21.05 15.05 8.44
N PHE A 165 20.62 13.90 7.86
CA PHE A 165 19.96 12.87 8.65
C PHE A 165 20.90 12.30 9.73
N ASN A 166 20.51 12.45 11.00
CA ASN A 166 21.20 11.89 12.15
C ASN A 166 20.20 11.05 12.98
N PRO A 167 20.36 9.72 13.06
CA PRO A 167 19.44 8.86 13.80
C PRO A 167 19.18 9.28 15.26
N GLU A 168 20.15 9.88 15.92
CA GLU A 168 20.03 10.32 17.32
C GLU A 168 19.04 11.49 17.51
N GLU A 169 18.77 12.26 16.45
CA GLU A 169 17.80 13.36 16.49
C GLU A 169 16.36 12.89 16.25
N PHE A 170 16.19 11.66 15.78
CA PHE A 170 14.89 11.12 15.39
C PHE A 170 14.41 10.03 16.35
N THR A 171 13.09 9.90 16.43
CA THR A 171 12.41 8.76 17.06
C THR A 171 11.30 8.27 16.13
N VAL A 172 11.26 6.98 15.85
CA VAL A 172 10.15 6.37 15.10
C VAL A 172 8.98 6.16 16.05
N LEU A 173 7.77 6.58 15.65
CA LEU A 173 6.57 6.53 16.47
C LEU A 173 5.52 5.62 15.84
N ALA A 174 5.06 4.63 16.63
CA ALA A 174 3.86 3.86 16.34
C ALA A 174 2.62 4.63 16.84
N PRO A 175 1.66 5.00 15.96
CA PRO A 175 0.46 5.76 16.37
C PRO A 175 -0.52 4.94 17.22
N ASP A 176 -0.38 3.61 17.23
CA ASP A 176 -1.16 2.67 18.04
C ASP A 176 -0.44 1.32 18.18
N LEU A 177 -1.03 0.40 18.94
CA LEU A 177 -0.46 -0.93 19.20
C LEU A 177 -0.40 -1.81 17.93
N GLY A 178 -1.30 -1.61 16.97
CA GLY A 178 -1.35 -2.38 15.72
C GLY A 178 -0.15 -2.10 14.81
N SER A 179 0.37 -0.89 14.84
CA SER A 179 1.47 -0.43 14.00
C SER A 179 2.88 -0.66 14.60
N ILE A 180 2.99 -1.23 15.83
CA ILE A 180 4.29 -1.43 16.51
C ILE A 180 5.27 -2.24 15.68
N SER A 181 4.83 -3.35 15.08
CA SER A 181 5.70 -4.22 14.29
C SER A 181 6.30 -3.48 13.10
N ARG A 182 5.48 -2.69 12.42
CA ARG A 182 5.89 -1.83 11.29
C ARG A 182 6.87 -0.77 11.76
N ALA A 183 6.53 -0.02 12.81
CA ALA A 183 7.40 1.01 13.37
C ALA A 183 8.76 0.45 13.81
N ARG A 184 8.79 -0.77 14.37
CA ARG A 184 10.03 -1.44 14.75
C ARG A 184 10.92 -1.74 13.56
N GLN A 185 10.36 -2.21 12.44
CA GLN A 185 11.13 -2.44 11.21
C GLN A 185 11.77 -1.15 10.69
N PHE A 186 11.02 -0.04 10.73
CA PHE A 186 11.54 1.29 10.41
C PHE A 186 12.66 1.71 11.36
N ALA A 187 12.43 1.64 12.66
CA ALA A 187 13.40 2.03 13.68
C ALA A 187 14.72 1.26 13.51
N THR A 188 14.64 -0.05 13.31
CA THR A 188 15.82 -0.91 13.09
C THR A 188 16.59 -0.52 11.83
N ARG A 189 15.89 -0.27 10.70
CA ARG A 189 16.54 0.11 9.43
C ARG A 189 17.19 1.49 9.48
N LEU A 190 16.63 2.41 10.25
CA LEU A 190 17.14 3.77 10.41
C LEU A 190 18.16 3.91 11.55
N GLY A 191 18.27 2.92 12.44
CA GLY A 191 19.06 3.03 13.67
C GLY A 191 18.46 4.00 14.69
N CYS A 192 17.16 4.29 14.61
CA CYS A 192 16.48 5.24 15.49
C CYS A 192 15.81 4.54 16.67
N PRO A 193 15.63 5.24 17.82
CA PRO A 193 14.77 4.81 18.91
C PRO A 193 13.32 4.61 18.45
N LEU A 194 12.57 3.74 19.16
CA LEU A 194 11.15 3.48 18.95
C LEU A 194 10.33 4.03 20.12
N ALA A 195 9.26 4.71 19.80
CA ALA A 195 8.22 5.13 20.73
C ALA A 195 6.84 4.65 20.24
N LEU A 196 5.86 4.63 21.11
CA LEU A 196 4.48 4.26 20.80
C LEU A 196 3.46 5.09 21.57
N ILE A 197 2.26 5.22 21.00
CA ILE A 197 1.10 5.80 21.66
C ILE A 197 0.18 4.67 22.12
N ASP A 198 0.04 4.53 23.46
CA ASP A 198 -0.96 3.66 24.08
C ASP A 198 -2.25 4.47 24.29
N LYS A 199 -3.29 4.11 23.52
CA LYS A 199 -4.61 4.74 23.57
C LYS A 199 -5.51 3.95 24.51
N ARG A 200 -5.86 4.51 25.66
CA ARG A 200 -6.79 3.90 26.60
C ARG A 200 -8.11 4.67 26.64
N ARG A 201 -9.21 3.95 26.50
CA ARG A 201 -10.56 4.46 26.78
C ARG A 201 -11.00 3.90 28.13
N PRO A 202 -10.84 4.63 29.24
CA PRO A 202 -11.18 4.10 30.58
C PRO A 202 -12.69 3.83 30.73
N LYS A 203 -13.56 4.57 30.01
CA LYS A 203 -15.03 4.37 29.98
C LYS A 203 -15.62 4.93 28.68
N ALA A 204 -16.82 4.47 28.30
CA ALA A 204 -17.61 5.13 27.26
C ALA A 204 -17.86 6.59 27.63
N ASN A 205 -17.70 7.52 26.68
CA ASN A 205 -17.87 8.99 26.86
C ASN A 205 -16.79 9.71 27.70
N VAL A 206 -15.65 9.09 28.01
CA VAL A 206 -14.49 9.77 28.60
C VAL A 206 -13.47 10.08 27.51
N SER A 207 -12.82 11.25 27.60
CA SER A 207 -11.76 11.65 26.67
C SER A 207 -10.66 10.58 26.62
N GLN A 208 -10.18 10.29 25.42
CA GLN A 208 -9.16 9.27 25.19
C GLN A 208 -7.85 9.72 25.84
N VAL A 209 -7.36 8.93 26.81
CA VAL A 209 -6.04 9.16 27.40
C VAL A 209 -5.01 8.55 26.45
N MET A 210 -4.05 9.37 26.01
CA MET A 210 -2.91 8.94 25.21
C MET A 210 -1.66 8.96 26.09
N ASN A 211 -1.09 7.80 26.35
CA ASN A 211 0.21 7.67 27.01
C ASN A 211 1.30 7.47 25.94
N ILE A 212 2.35 8.25 26.02
CA ILE A 212 3.52 8.13 25.16
C ILE A 212 4.55 7.29 25.88
N ILE A 213 4.97 6.20 25.26
CA ILE A 213 6.01 5.29 25.79
C ILE A 213 7.22 5.40 24.89
N GLY A 214 8.37 5.76 25.43
CA GLY A 214 9.61 6.03 24.71
C GLY A 214 10.01 7.49 24.76
N ASP A 215 11.25 7.81 24.34
CA ASP A 215 11.78 9.17 24.35
C ASP A 215 11.42 9.92 23.08
N VAL A 216 10.65 11.00 23.22
CA VAL A 216 10.20 11.87 22.12
C VAL A 216 10.54 13.33 22.38
N LYS A 217 10.98 13.70 23.60
CA LYS A 217 11.20 15.09 23.97
C LYS A 217 12.37 15.70 23.22
N GLY A 218 12.11 16.80 22.52
CA GLY A 218 13.11 17.50 21.70
C GLY A 218 13.54 16.75 20.43
N LYS A 219 12.92 15.58 20.12
CA LYS A 219 13.21 14.77 18.93
C LYS A 219 12.35 15.18 17.73
N LYS A 220 12.84 14.86 16.54
CA LYS A 220 12.06 14.82 15.30
C LYS A 220 11.37 13.46 15.20
N ILE A 221 10.08 13.43 14.98
CA ILE A 221 9.28 12.21 14.99
C ILE A 221 9.03 11.71 13.58
N ILE A 222 9.34 10.42 13.34
CA ILE A 222 8.97 9.66 12.14
C ILE A 222 7.75 8.83 12.50
N LEU A 223 6.56 9.32 12.18
CA LEU A 223 5.30 8.63 12.44
C LEU A 223 4.98 7.74 11.26
N VAL A 224 4.80 6.42 11.48
CA VAL A 224 4.60 5.43 10.40
C VAL A 224 3.27 4.72 10.54
N ASP A 225 2.56 4.58 9.40
CA ASP A 225 1.34 3.79 9.31
C ASP A 225 1.23 3.12 7.93
N ASP A 226 0.37 2.10 7.78
CA ASP A 226 0.10 1.50 6.47
C ASP A 226 -0.92 2.30 5.68
N ILE A 227 -2.03 2.68 6.30
CA ILE A 227 -3.18 3.31 5.64
C ILE A 227 -3.51 4.63 6.32
N MET A 228 -3.56 5.68 5.51
CA MET A 228 -4.15 6.95 5.92
C MET A 228 -5.50 7.12 5.25
N ASP A 229 -6.57 6.88 6.01
CA ASP A 229 -7.95 7.03 5.54
C ASP A 229 -8.44 8.45 5.79
N THR A 230 -9.06 8.75 6.93
CA THR A 230 -9.52 10.09 7.29
C THR A 230 -8.45 10.99 7.91
N ALA A 231 -7.23 10.48 8.07
CA ALA A 231 -6.09 11.10 8.74
C ALA A 231 -6.29 11.43 10.24
N GLY A 232 -7.45 11.15 10.84
CA GLY A 232 -7.72 11.50 12.23
C GLY A 232 -6.74 10.84 13.21
N THR A 233 -6.47 9.55 13.05
CA THR A 233 -5.55 8.80 13.93
C THR A 233 -4.15 9.38 13.92
N ILE A 234 -3.62 9.65 12.74
CA ILE A 234 -2.24 10.11 12.56
C ILE A 234 -2.08 11.57 13.00
N CYS A 235 -3.07 12.44 12.72
CA CYS A 235 -3.06 13.83 13.18
C CYS A 235 -3.14 13.91 14.70
N ASN A 236 -4.07 13.17 15.33
CA ASN A 236 -4.18 13.14 16.79
C ASN A 236 -2.90 12.59 17.46
N ALA A 237 -2.23 11.64 16.82
CA ALA A 237 -0.95 11.12 17.31
C ALA A 237 0.16 12.17 17.20
N ALA A 238 0.21 12.91 16.10
CA ALA A 238 1.16 14.00 15.88
C ALA A 238 0.96 15.13 16.91
N ASP A 239 -0.27 15.57 17.12
CA ASP A 239 -0.59 16.63 18.08
C ASP A 239 -0.24 16.19 19.50
N ALA A 240 -0.59 14.96 19.91
CA ALA A 240 -0.27 14.44 21.22
C ALA A 240 1.25 14.38 21.48
N VAL A 241 2.04 13.96 20.52
CA VAL A 241 3.49 13.85 20.71
C VAL A 241 4.18 15.22 20.76
N VAL A 242 3.64 16.24 20.10
CA VAL A 242 4.13 17.62 20.17
C VAL A 242 3.68 18.25 21.49
N GLU A 243 2.36 18.28 21.77
CA GLU A 243 1.80 19.01 22.93
C GLU A 243 2.16 18.37 24.27
N LYS A 244 2.08 17.04 24.37
CA LYS A 244 2.32 16.30 25.63
C LYS A 244 3.73 15.72 25.71
N GLY A 245 4.28 15.28 24.54
CA GLY A 245 5.59 14.65 24.48
C GLY A 245 6.75 15.64 24.35
N GLY A 246 6.48 16.88 23.92
CA GLY A 246 7.50 17.89 23.68
C GLY A 246 8.38 17.60 22.47
N ALA A 247 7.86 16.89 21.47
CA ALA A 247 8.55 16.67 20.21
C ALA A 247 8.76 17.97 19.44
N LYS A 248 9.85 18.05 18.68
CA LYS A 248 10.24 19.25 17.94
C LYS A 248 9.50 19.38 16.61
N GLU A 249 9.39 18.28 15.86
CA GLU A 249 8.79 18.21 14.54
C GLU A 249 8.21 16.82 14.30
N VAL A 250 7.18 16.71 13.44
CA VAL A 250 6.57 15.44 13.07
C VAL A 250 6.56 15.29 11.55
N TYR A 251 7.03 14.15 11.07
CA TYR A 251 7.01 13.69 9.69
C TYR A 251 6.19 12.41 9.62
N ALA A 252 5.20 12.34 8.74
CA ALA A 252 4.36 11.16 8.58
C ALA A 252 4.77 10.37 7.33
N TYR A 253 4.86 9.05 7.44
CA TYR A 253 5.19 8.11 6.37
C TYR A 253 4.07 7.07 6.27
N VAL A 254 3.43 7.01 5.12
CA VAL A 254 2.23 6.17 4.92
C VAL A 254 2.30 5.45 3.58
N ALA A 255 2.12 4.14 3.59
CA ALA A 255 2.16 3.38 2.35
C ALA A 255 0.94 3.70 1.46
N HIS A 256 -0.26 3.78 2.04
CA HIS A 256 -1.51 3.92 1.31
C HIS A 256 -2.27 5.18 1.73
N ALA A 257 -2.18 6.22 0.93
CA ALA A 257 -2.86 7.49 1.15
C ALA A 257 -4.28 7.45 0.54
N VAL A 258 -5.23 6.82 1.24
CA VAL A 258 -6.65 6.72 0.80
C VAL A 258 -7.32 8.09 0.79
N LEU A 259 -7.06 8.91 1.81
CA LEU A 259 -7.48 10.31 1.92
C LEU A 259 -8.99 10.50 1.74
N SER A 260 -9.80 9.73 2.47
CA SER A 260 -11.24 9.83 2.43
C SER A 260 -11.80 10.92 3.35
N GLY A 261 -13.03 11.32 3.10
CA GLY A 261 -13.78 12.23 3.95
C GLY A 261 -13.05 13.54 4.25
N LYS A 262 -12.78 13.81 5.54
CA LYS A 262 -12.13 15.05 6.01
C LYS A 262 -10.58 14.97 6.05
N ALA A 263 -9.96 14.00 5.39
CA ALA A 263 -8.50 13.79 5.47
C ALA A 263 -7.71 15.05 5.13
N LYS A 264 -8.06 15.74 4.02
CA LYS A 264 -7.38 16.97 3.59
C LYS A 264 -7.49 18.08 4.65
N GLU A 265 -8.68 18.28 5.23
CA GLU A 265 -8.90 19.27 6.29
C GLU A 265 -8.11 18.94 7.55
N ASN A 266 -8.17 17.68 8.01
CA ASN A 266 -7.43 17.21 9.16
C ASN A 266 -5.91 17.41 8.98
N LEU A 267 -5.38 17.03 7.83
CA LEU A 267 -3.96 17.21 7.52
C LEU A 267 -3.57 18.68 7.43
N LYS A 268 -4.39 19.53 6.78
CA LYS A 268 -4.13 20.97 6.68
C LYS A 268 -3.96 21.60 8.06
N ASN A 269 -4.80 21.20 9.03
CA ASN A 269 -4.83 21.74 10.38
C ASN A 269 -3.84 21.07 11.35
N SER A 270 -3.18 19.99 10.94
CA SER A 270 -2.26 19.23 11.80
C SER A 270 -0.87 19.85 11.89
N CYS A 271 -0.17 19.55 12.99
CA CYS A 271 1.24 19.91 13.19
C CYS A 271 2.23 19.10 12.34
N ILE A 272 1.76 18.15 11.51
CA ILE A 272 2.60 17.35 10.59
C ILE A 272 3.29 18.29 9.60
N LYS A 273 4.63 18.29 9.61
CA LYS A 273 5.46 19.16 8.76
C LYS A 273 5.53 18.66 7.32
N LYS A 274 5.69 17.34 7.13
CA LYS A 274 5.66 16.67 5.82
C LYS A 274 4.94 15.35 5.93
N LEU A 275 4.20 15.00 4.88
CA LEU A 275 3.60 13.69 4.67
C LEU A 275 4.26 13.06 3.45
N ILE A 276 4.87 11.91 3.66
CA ILE A 276 5.48 11.11 2.62
C ILE A 276 4.59 9.88 2.38
N ALA A 277 4.09 9.73 1.18
CA ALA A 277 3.23 8.62 0.78
C ALA A 277 3.83 7.87 -0.42
N LEU A 278 3.40 6.63 -0.65
CA LEU A 278 3.71 5.90 -1.88
C LEU A 278 2.58 6.10 -2.89
N ASN A 279 2.89 6.06 -4.19
CA ASN A 279 1.89 6.13 -5.25
C ASN A 279 1.16 4.79 -5.50
N THR A 280 0.97 4.00 -4.44
CA THR A 280 0.15 2.77 -4.47
C THR A 280 -1.33 3.04 -4.78
N ILE A 281 -1.80 4.25 -4.48
CA ILE A 281 -3.09 4.81 -4.84
C ILE A 281 -2.81 6.10 -5.59
N ASP A 282 -3.50 6.34 -6.68
CA ASP A 282 -3.45 7.61 -7.39
C ASP A 282 -4.12 8.71 -6.53
N ILE A 283 -3.37 9.76 -6.24
CA ILE A 283 -3.86 10.85 -5.36
C ILE A 283 -4.29 12.01 -6.26
N PRO A 284 -5.59 12.30 -6.35
CA PRO A 284 -6.09 13.41 -7.15
C PRO A 284 -5.51 14.77 -6.68
N GLU A 285 -5.28 15.69 -7.63
CA GLU A 285 -4.71 17.02 -7.32
C GLU A 285 -5.48 17.77 -6.25
N GLU A 286 -6.82 17.67 -6.26
CA GLU A 286 -7.66 18.33 -5.26
C GLU A 286 -7.42 17.83 -3.84
N LYS A 287 -6.83 16.64 -3.65
CA LYS A 287 -6.45 16.10 -2.34
C LYS A 287 -5.02 16.44 -1.94
N MET A 288 -4.19 16.90 -2.86
CA MET A 288 -2.81 17.28 -2.58
C MET A 288 -2.70 18.52 -1.70
N LEU A 289 -1.64 18.57 -0.89
CA LEU A 289 -1.20 19.71 -0.08
C LEU A 289 0.30 19.92 -0.29
N ASP A 290 0.80 21.14 -0.09
CA ASP A 290 2.23 21.51 -0.26
C ASP A 290 3.18 20.66 0.62
N LYS A 291 2.66 20.11 1.72
CA LYS A 291 3.43 19.24 2.62
C LYS A 291 3.53 17.79 2.16
N PHE A 292 2.92 17.42 1.02
CA PHE A 292 2.97 16.04 0.51
C PHE A 292 4.21 15.82 -0.35
N THR A 293 4.78 14.63 -0.20
CA THR A 293 5.78 14.06 -1.11
C THR A 293 5.31 12.65 -1.46
N VAL A 294 5.21 12.34 -2.74
CA VAL A 294 4.77 11.02 -3.21
C VAL A 294 5.96 10.30 -3.84
N LEU A 295 6.30 9.14 -3.29
CA LEU A 295 7.38 8.29 -3.80
C LEU A 295 6.84 7.29 -4.79
N ASN A 296 7.54 7.11 -5.91
CA ASN A 296 7.16 6.19 -6.96
C ASN A 296 7.60 4.75 -6.61
N VAL A 297 6.65 3.82 -6.63
CA VAL A 297 6.92 2.39 -6.37
C VAL A 297 7.11 1.57 -7.64
N ALA A 298 7.05 2.17 -8.82
CA ALA A 298 7.27 1.47 -10.08
C ALA A 298 8.63 0.75 -10.14
N PRO A 299 9.76 1.31 -9.69
CA PRO A 299 11.05 0.60 -9.74
C PRO A 299 11.04 -0.71 -8.96
N ILE A 300 10.47 -0.72 -7.74
CA ILE A 300 10.45 -1.94 -6.92
C ILE A 300 9.44 -2.96 -7.44
N LEU A 301 8.27 -2.52 -7.91
CA LEU A 301 7.27 -3.41 -8.50
C LEU A 301 7.76 -4.01 -9.81
N SER A 302 8.45 -3.24 -10.65
CA SER A 302 9.02 -3.76 -11.90
C SER A 302 10.11 -4.80 -11.66
N GLU A 303 10.98 -4.60 -10.66
CA GLU A 303 11.97 -5.62 -10.29
C GLU A 303 11.29 -6.89 -9.75
N ALA A 304 10.24 -6.76 -8.93
CA ALA A 304 9.46 -7.91 -8.47
C ALA A 304 8.81 -8.66 -9.65
N ILE A 305 8.22 -7.94 -10.60
CA ILE A 305 7.63 -8.51 -11.82
C ILE A 305 8.71 -9.25 -12.65
N LYS A 306 9.88 -8.66 -12.86
CA LYS A 306 11.01 -9.32 -13.54
C LYS A 306 11.40 -10.62 -12.86
N ARG A 307 11.47 -10.63 -11.54
CA ARG A 307 11.81 -11.83 -10.76
C ARG A 307 10.73 -12.90 -10.86
N VAL A 308 9.45 -12.52 -10.74
CA VAL A 308 8.33 -13.44 -10.95
C VAL A 308 8.36 -14.04 -12.36
N ASN A 309 8.51 -13.21 -13.39
CA ASN A 309 8.55 -13.66 -14.78
C ASN A 309 9.70 -14.62 -15.07
N SER A 310 10.86 -14.41 -14.43
CA SER A 310 12.06 -15.24 -14.59
C SER A 310 12.23 -16.32 -13.51
N ASP A 311 11.17 -16.59 -12.71
CA ASP A 311 11.15 -17.57 -11.61
C ASP A 311 12.32 -17.40 -10.60
N ARG A 312 12.73 -16.13 -10.36
CA ARG A 312 13.76 -15.77 -9.37
C ARG A 312 13.16 -15.40 -8.01
N PRO A 313 13.89 -15.60 -6.91
CA PRO A 313 13.38 -15.30 -5.57
C PRO A 313 13.17 -13.79 -5.35
N ILE A 314 12.06 -13.43 -4.70
CA ILE A 314 11.72 -12.05 -4.29
C ILE A 314 12.27 -11.73 -2.89
N SER A 315 12.48 -12.75 -2.04
CA SER A 315 12.91 -12.57 -0.65
C SER A 315 14.18 -11.73 -0.49
N THR A 316 15.10 -11.77 -1.45
CA THR A 316 16.30 -10.94 -1.44
C THR A 316 16.06 -9.45 -1.60
N MET A 317 14.94 -9.06 -2.20
CA MET A 317 14.54 -7.64 -2.32
C MET A 317 14.04 -7.04 -0.98
N ILE A 318 13.63 -7.89 -0.05
CA ILE A 318 13.04 -7.48 1.23
C ILE A 318 14.12 -7.40 2.32
N LEU A 319 15.19 -8.17 2.16
CA LEU A 319 16.27 -8.29 3.15
C LEU A 319 17.34 -7.20 3.01
N GLU A 320 17.49 -6.63 1.83
CA GLU A 320 18.36 -5.48 1.54
C GLU A 320 17.64 -4.16 1.83
#